data_734523cea35fc39ba0272cfe6664edd6
#
_entry.id   734523cea35fc39ba0272cfe6664edd6
#
_cell.length_a   1.000
_cell.length_b   1.000
_cell.length_c   1.000
_cell.angle_alpha   90.00
_cell.angle_beta   90.00
_cell.angle_gamma   90.00
#
_symmetry.space_group_name_H-M   'P 1'
#
loop_
_entity.id
_entity.type
_entity.pdbx_description
1 polymer ?
#
loop_
_entity_poly.entity_id
_entity_poly.type
_entity_poly.pdbx_seq_one_letter_code
_entity_poly.pdbx_strand_id
1 'polypeptide(L)'
;GFIIAIILIKYKPMYKVSVSGEELGYVENKEALDKTVKEEIIEETTKNIDEITFNQEPEYELKLVNRTENTEENKLVEELKEEVIVTYKYYEIAVNNTVIEKVDTSEEAEQLVNQVKEENNENAINLSIVEKYTQNEEEVSTSELEVAKTNVEQTVETKVEEIKQQEYIDSLPSINGIKLAVTPIEGRITSRYGVSSRIRKSTHTGLDIAAVTGTDIKVVADGTVILASYNGSYGNLVKVDHGNGVETWYAHTSKMLVKAGDIVKAGDVIAKVGSTGNSTGPHLHLEIRINGEHVDPQDYLYNN
;
A
#
# COMPACT_ATOMS: atom_id res chain seq x y z
N GLY A 1 -43.81 32.31 61.15
CA GLY A 1 -42.56 33.10 60.87
C GLY A 1 -41.32 32.58 61.61
N PHE A 2 -41.45 32.23 62.90
CA PHE A 2 -40.33 31.87 63.77
C PHE A 2 -39.70 30.51 63.40
N ILE A 3 -40.51 29.49 63.08
CA ILE A 3 -40.07 28.14 62.69
C ILE A 3 -39.32 28.16 61.34
N ILE A 4 -39.80 28.90 60.37
CA ILE A 4 -39.14 29.05 59.05
C ILE A 4 -37.78 29.76 59.21
N ALA A 5 -37.66 30.77 60.10
CA ALA A 5 -36.41 31.48 60.36
C ALA A 5 -35.38 30.56 61.02
N ILE A 6 -35.78 29.64 61.93
CA ILE A 6 -34.91 28.68 62.57
C ILE A 6 -34.40 27.66 61.57
N ILE A 7 -35.27 27.20 60.64
CA ILE A 7 -34.87 26.25 59.54
C ILE A 7 -33.83 26.88 58.64
N LEU A 8 -33.97 28.11 58.19
CA LEU A 8 -33.05 28.85 57.33
C LEU A 8 -31.73 29.18 58.01
N ILE A 9 -31.70 29.28 59.33
CA ILE A 9 -30.45 29.52 60.11
C ILE A 9 -29.63 28.23 60.20
N LYS A 10 -30.29 27.07 60.37
CA LYS A 10 -29.64 25.77 60.68
C LYS A 10 -29.41 24.89 59.44
N TYR A 11 -30.20 25.05 58.39
CA TYR A 11 -30.18 24.24 57.18
C TYR A 11 -29.98 25.07 55.95
N LYS A 12 -29.38 24.47 54.88
CA LYS A 12 -29.29 25.01 53.52
C LYS A 12 -29.81 23.98 52.51
N PRO A 13 -30.40 24.43 51.37
CA PRO A 13 -30.78 23.54 50.30
C PRO A 13 -29.51 23.08 49.54
N MET A 14 -29.42 21.80 49.29
CA MET A 14 -28.39 21.15 48.47
C MET A 14 -29.01 20.02 47.67
N TYR A 15 -28.39 19.67 46.57
CA TYR A 15 -28.75 18.48 45.81
C TYR A 15 -27.95 17.29 46.34
N LYS A 16 -28.65 16.26 46.77
CA LYS A 16 -28.06 14.94 46.98
C LYS A 16 -27.77 14.34 45.59
N VAL A 17 -26.57 13.91 45.38
CA VAL A 17 -26.10 13.25 44.16
C VAL A 17 -26.04 11.76 44.38
N SER A 18 -26.64 10.98 43.49
CA SER A 18 -26.56 9.53 43.49
C SER A 18 -26.44 8.98 42.08
N VAL A 19 -25.76 7.82 41.91
CA VAL A 19 -25.64 7.09 40.66
C VAL A 19 -26.07 5.64 40.97
N SER A 20 -26.98 5.09 40.20
CA SER A 20 -27.51 3.72 40.41
C SER A 20 -28.07 3.45 41.81
N GLY A 21 -28.54 4.50 42.51
CA GLY A 21 -29.05 4.44 43.86
C GLY A 21 -27.99 4.51 44.97
N GLU A 22 -26.72 4.56 44.64
CA GLU A 22 -25.63 4.83 45.58
C GLU A 22 -25.46 6.33 45.77
N GLU A 23 -25.44 6.77 47.05
CA GLU A 23 -25.27 8.18 47.41
C GLU A 23 -23.78 8.54 47.36
N LEU A 24 -23.41 9.54 46.50
CA LEU A 24 -22.06 10.04 46.35
C LEU A 24 -21.78 11.24 47.26
N GLY A 25 -22.77 12.12 47.46
CA GLY A 25 -22.63 13.30 48.33
C GLY A 25 -23.66 14.39 48.04
N TYR A 26 -23.28 15.64 48.35
CA TYR A 26 -24.15 16.79 48.23
C TYR A 26 -23.44 17.94 47.47
N VAL A 27 -24.16 18.62 46.57
CA VAL A 27 -23.67 19.77 45.82
C VAL A 27 -24.68 20.93 45.90
N GLU A 28 -24.19 22.17 45.85
CA GLU A 28 -25.05 23.36 45.85
C GLU A 28 -25.64 23.65 44.49
N ASN A 29 -24.90 23.35 43.40
CA ASN A 29 -25.30 23.60 42.03
C ASN A 29 -24.97 22.40 41.15
N LYS A 30 -26.00 21.68 40.73
CA LYS A 30 -25.88 20.49 39.90
C LYS A 30 -25.37 20.78 38.48
N GLU A 31 -25.81 21.90 37.87
CA GLU A 31 -25.37 22.30 36.54
C GLU A 31 -23.88 22.68 36.51
N ALA A 32 -23.38 23.26 37.61
CA ALA A 32 -21.96 23.57 37.77
C ALA A 32 -21.12 22.26 37.90
N LEU A 33 -21.61 21.29 38.68
CA LEU A 33 -20.95 19.98 38.85
C LEU A 33 -20.82 19.27 37.49
N ASP A 34 -21.92 19.11 36.76
CA ASP A 34 -21.94 18.45 35.46
C ASP A 34 -20.99 19.14 34.45
N LYS A 35 -20.98 20.48 34.50
CA LYS A 35 -20.06 21.27 33.66
C LYS A 35 -18.60 21.02 34.03
N THR A 36 -18.25 21.04 35.33
CA THR A 36 -16.88 20.79 35.81
C THR A 36 -16.40 19.40 35.41
N VAL A 37 -17.22 18.34 35.54
CA VAL A 37 -16.89 16.98 35.12
C VAL A 37 -16.52 16.96 33.63
N LYS A 38 -17.32 17.60 32.78
CA LYS A 38 -17.07 17.65 31.33
C LYS A 38 -15.82 18.47 31.00
N GLU A 39 -15.62 19.61 31.66
CA GLU A 39 -14.44 20.47 31.44
C GLU A 39 -13.13 19.77 31.80
N GLU A 40 -13.09 19.03 32.94
CA GLU A 40 -11.90 18.27 33.32
C GLU A 40 -11.57 17.16 32.33
N ILE A 41 -12.59 16.42 31.81
CA ILE A 41 -12.36 15.41 30.77
C ILE A 41 -11.78 16.02 29.50
N ILE A 42 -12.28 17.19 29.08
CA ILE A 42 -11.78 17.90 27.91
C ILE A 42 -10.31 18.36 28.13
N GLU A 43 -9.96 18.76 29.34
CA GLU A 43 -8.60 19.19 29.68
C GLU A 43 -7.60 18.03 29.76
N GLU A 44 -8.06 16.81 30.07
CA GLU A 44 -7.23 15.60 30.20
C GLU A 44 -6.83 14.96 28.87
N THR A 45 -7.51 15.26 27.77
CA THR A 45 -7.21 14.69 26.46
C THR A 45 -6.89 15.75 25.42
N THR A 46 -6.01 15.39 24.48
CA THR A 46 -5.72 16.18 23.27
C THR A 46 -6.53 15.69 22.07
N LYS A 47 -7.35 14.65 22.26
CA LYS A 47 -8.10 14.03 21.18
C LYS A 47 -9.38 14.81 20.88
N ASN A 48 -9.84 14.70 19.63
CA ASN A 48 -11.09 15.33 19.21
C ASN A 48 -12.29 14.58 19.78
N ILE A 49 -12.95 15.20 20.76
CA ILE A 49 -14.15 14.66 21.41
C ILE A 49 -15.36 15.05 20.58
N ASP A 50 -16.19 14.06 20.23
CA ASP A 50 -17.50 14.26 19.61
C ASP A 50 -18.59 14.44 20.67
N GLU A 51 -18.66 13.55 21.67
CA GLU A 51 -19.68 13.55 22.70
C GLU A 51 -19.13 13.05 24.05
N ILE A 52 -19.65 13.64 25.13
CA ILE A 52 -19.45 13.21 26.51
C ILE A 52 -20.80 12.89 27.13
N THR A 53 -21.04 11.64 27.48
CA THR A 53 -22.27 11.15 28.10
C THR A 53 -21.96 10.40 29.37
N PHE A 54 -22.97 10.16 30.22
CA PHE A 54 -22.85 9.28 31.36
C PHE A 54 -23.33 7.87 31.01
N ASN A 55 -22.60 6.87 31.46
CA ASN A 55 -23.05 5.45 31.43
C ASN A 55 -24.32 5.27 32.27
N GLN A 56 -24.34 5.94 33.42
CA GLN A 56 -25.49 6.05 34.30
C GLN A 56 -25.67 7.53 34.67
N GLU A 57 -26.79 8.12 34.25
CA GLU A 57 -27.10 9.52 34.55
C GLU A 57 -27.19 9.75 36.07
N PRO A 58 -26.48 10.78 36.58
CA PRO A 58 -26.58 11.12 38.02
C PRO A 58 -27.97 11.63 38.34
N GLU A 59 -28.53 11.11 39.46
CA GLU A 59 -29.79 11.56 40.01
C GLU A 59 -29.59 12.66 41.03
N TYR A 60 -30.38 13.73 40.92
CA TYR A 60 -30.30 14.89 41.78
C TYR A 60 -31.59 15.08 42.58
N GLU A 61 -31.54 14.92 43.91
CA GLU A 61 -32.67 15.12 44.81
C GLU A 61 -32.42 16.32 45.74
N LEU A 62 -33.31 17.35 45.70
CA LEU A 62 -33.18 18.52 46.57
C LEU A 62 -33.46 18.15 48.03
N LYS A 63 -32.49 18.39 48.89
CA LYS A 63 -32.55 18.15 50.34
C LYS A 63 -32.21 19.39 51.15
N LEU A 64 -32.75 19.48 52.35
CA LEU A 64 -32.31 20.47 53.37
C LEU A 64 -31.26 19.79 54.26
N VAL A 65 -30.01 20.20 54.13
CA VAL A 65 -28.89 19.66 54.89
C VAL A 65 -28.39 20.67 55.91
N ASN A 66 -27.71 20.21 56.98
CA ASN A 66 -27.12 21.09 57.97
C ASN A 66 -26.14 22.04 57.33
N ARG A 67 -26.13 23.33 57.72
CA ARG A 67 -25.18 24.32 57.21
C ARG A 67 -23.70 23.98 57.45
N THR A 68 -23.42 23.07 58.38
CA THR A 68 -22.06 22.56 58.64
C THR A 68 -21.66 21.44 57.69
N GLU A 69 -22.59 20.99 56.83
CA GLU A 69 -22.29 20.00 55.78
C GLU A 69 -21.38 20.60 54.75
N ASN A 70 -20.24 19.98 54.50
CA ASN A 70 -19.26 20.40 53.47
C ASN A 70 -19.52 19.68 52.18
N THR A 71 -19.41 20.40 51.08
CA THR A 71 -19.31 19.78 49.75
C THR A 71 -17.92 19.25 49.55
N GLU A 72 -17.78 17.99 49.18
CA GLU A 72 -16.53 17.41 48.69
C GLU A 72 -16.60 17.38 47.16
N GLU A 73 -16.73 18.60 46.54
CA GLU A 73 -17.01 18.72 45.12
C GLU A 73 -15.98 18.02 44.26
N ASN A 74 -14.69 18.16 44.58
CA ASN A 74 -13.61 17.47 43.86
C ASN A 74 -13.78 15.93 43.92
N LYS A 75 -14.20 15.39 45.04
CA LYS A 75 -14.45 13.95 45.16
C LYS A 75 -15.65 13.50 44.30
N LEU A 76 -16.71 14.31 44.27
CA LEU A 76 -17.87 14.06 43.42
C LEU A 76 -17.50 14.11 41.94
N VAL A 77 -16.66 15.06 41.54
CA VAL A 77 -16.15 15.15 40.15
C VAL A 77 -15.41 13.88 39.79
N GLU A 78 -14.44 13.41 40.60
CA GLU A 78 -13.68 12.20 40.33
C GLU A 78 -14.61 10.95 40.27
N GLU A 79 -15.56 10.81 41.17
CA GLU A 79 -16.50 9.68 41.17
C GLU A 79 -17.44 9.70 39.95
N LEU A 80 -17.88 10.88 39.50
CA LEU A 80 -18.69 11.04 38.28
C LEU A 80 -17.89 10.83 37.01
N LYS A 81 -16.61 11.15 36.97
CA LYS A 81 -15.72 10.91 35.80
C LYS A 81 -15.61 9.41 35.51
N GLU A 82 -15.64 8.54 36.50
CA GLU A 82 -15.64 7.07 36.30
C GLU A 82 -16.90 6.57 35.57
N GLU A 83 -17.99 7.32 35.62
CA GLU A 83 -19.25 6.99 34.96
C GLU A 83 -19.39 7.63 33.55
N VAL A 84 -18.38 8.38 33.11
CA VAL A 84 -18.45 9.06 31.82
C VAL A 84 -18.04 8.14 30.68
N ILE A 85 -18.78 8.23 29.59
CA ILE A 85 -18.44 7.67 28.29
C ILE A 85 -18.03 8.82 27.36
N VAL A 86 -16.83 8.77 26.88
CA VAL A 86 -16.30 9.71 25.90
C VAL A 86 -16.34 9.06 24.52
N THR A 87 -17.00 9.71 23.58
CA THR A 87 -16.95 9.33 22.16
C THR A 87 -16.01 10.27 21.44
N TYR A 88 -14.99 9.69 20.86
CA TYR A 88 -13.99 10.40 20.06
C TYR A 88 -14.35 10.34 18.58
N LYS A 89 -13.95 11.37 17.83
CA LYS A 89 -14.15 11.48 16.40
C LYS A 89 -12.80 11.69 15.69
N TYR A 90 -12.60 10.99 14.58
CA TYR A 90 -11.41 11.14 13.75
C TYR A 90 -11.72 10.83 12.28
N TYR A 91 -10.78 11.11 11.39
CA TYR A 91 -10.95 10.92 9.96
C TYR A 91 -9.86 9.99 9.42
N GLU A 92 -10.28 8.93 8.75
CA GLU A 92 -9.40 8.01 8.03
C GLU A 92 -9.21 8.47 6.59
N ILE A 93 -7.95 8.55 6.13
CA ILE A 93 -7.59 8.83 4.75
C ILE A 93 -7.19 7.51 4.11
N ALA A 94 -7.89 7.13 3.05
CA ALA A 94 -7.65 5.89 2.34
C ALA A 94 -7.25 6.13 0.88
N VAL A 95 -6.27 5.33 0.43
CA VAL A 95 -5.81 5.22 -0.95
C VAL A 95 -6.31 3.88 -1.50
N ASN A 96 -7.15 3.91 -2.54
CA ASN A 96 -7.75 2.70 -3.13
C ASN A 96 -8.40 1.77 -2.08
N ASN A 97 -9.17 2.34 -1.14
CA ASN A 97 -9.84 1.68 -0.01
C ASN A 97 -8.91 1.11 1.08
N THR A 98 -7.60 1.37 1.01
CA THR A 98 -6.68 1.01 2.09
C THR A 98 -6.43 2.25 2.94
N VAL A 99 -6.72 2.18 4.24
CA VAL A 99 -6.46 3.26 5.18
C VAL A 99 -4.96 3.44 5.34
N ILE A 100 -4.49 4.65 5.11
CA ILE A 100 -3.07 5.03 5.17
C ILE A 100 -2.79 5.86 6.41
N GLU A 101 -3.67 6.84 6.70
CA GLU A 101 -3.49 7.79 7.78
C GLU A 101 -4.80 8.11 8.50
N LYS A 102 -4.66 8.66 9.71
CA LYS A 102 -5.74 9.20 10.52
C LYS A 102 -5.39 10.63 10.92
N VAL A 103 -6.36 11.54 10.85
CA VAL A 103 -6.23 12.93 11.28
C VAL A 103 -7.42 13.32 12.17
N ASP A 104 -7.27 14.40 12.94
CA ASP A 104 -8.25 14.78 13.98
C ASP A 104 -9.46 15.50 13.38
N THR A 105 -9.28 16.31 12.34
CA THR A 105 -10.33 17.19 11.82
C THR A 105 -10.67 16.93 10.36
N SER A 106 -11.91 17.28 9.95
CA SER A 106 -12.32 17.21 8.55
C SER A 106 -11.54 18.18 7.68
N GLU A 107 -11.20 19.34 8.22
CA GLU A 107 -10.42 20.37 7.53
C GLU A 107 -9.02 19.86 7.16
N GLU A 108 -8.34 19.19 8.11
CA GLU A 108 -7.04 18.55 7.85
C GLU A 108 -7.15 17.46 6.79
N ALA A 109 -8.16 16.60 6.88
CA ALA A 109 -8.39 15.53 5.92
C ALA A 109 -8.64 16.07 4.51
N GLU A 110 -9.54 17.09 4.39
CA GLU A 110 -9.85 17.72 3.10
C GLU A 110 -8.63 18.47 2.53
N GLN A 111 -7.91 19.22 3.35
CA GLN A 111 -6.71 19.93 2.95
C GLN A 111 -5.68 18.96 2.38
N LEU A 112 -5.41 17.86 3.10
CA LEU A 112 -4.44 16.85 2.70
C LEU A 112 -4.84 16.18 1.38
N VAL A 113 -6.07 15.70 1.27
CA VAL A 113 -6.57 15.02 0.06
C VAL A 113 -6.56 15.96 -1.15
N ASN A 114 -6.92 17.23 -0.97
CA ASN A 114 -6.92 18.21 -2.07
C ASN A 114 -5.50 18.53 -2.53
N GLN A 115 -4.55 18.73 -1.61
CA GLN A 115 -3.14 18.97 -1.95
C GLN A 115 -2.56 17.79 -2.74
N VAL A 116 -2.74 16.55 -2.24
CA VAL A 116 -2.24 15.34 -2.92
C VAL A 116 -2.87 15.17 -4.31
N LYS A 117 -4.15 15.51 -4.49
CA LYS A 117 -4.82 15.50 -5.80
C LYS A 117 -4.30 16.55 -6.77
N GLU A 118 -3.96 17.75 -6.29
CA GLU A 118 -3.41 18.82 -7.12
C GLU A 118 -1.99 18.48 -7.61
N GLU A 119 -1.18 17.87 -6.75
CA GLU A 119 0.20 17.48 -7.07
C GLU A 119 0.26 16.22 -7.96
N ASN A 120 -0.71 15.31 -7.82
CA ASN A 120 -0.80 14.07 -8.60
C ASN A 120 -2.01 14.12 -9.53
N ASN A 121 -1.86 14.73 -10.68
CA ASN A 121 -2.91 14.94 -11.69
C ASN A 121 -3.44 13.64 -12.34
N GLU A 122 -3.41 12.50 -11.65
CA GLU A 122 -3.74 11.17 -12.18
C GLU A 122 -5.08 10.65 -11.64
N ASN A 123 -6.05 10.50 -12.55
CA ASN A 123 -7.40 9.95 -12.28
C ASN A 123 -7.40 8.45 -11.88
N ALA A 124 -6.24 7.82 -11.81
CA ALA A 124 -6.13 6.37 -11.57
C ALA A 124 -6.15 5.98 -10.08
N ILE A 125 -6.01 6.96 -9.16
CA ILE A 125 -5.96 6.72 -7.72
C ILE A 125 -7.21 7.28 -7.05
N ASN A 126 -7.90 6.44 -6.30
CA ASN A 126 -9.05 6.86 -5.50
C ASN A 126 -8.59 7.25 -4.09
N LEU A 127 -8.68 8.55 -3.78
CA LEU A 127 -8.49 9.09 -2.43
C LEU A 127 -9.86 9.32 -1.79
N SER A 128 -10.08 8.77 -0.61
CA SER A 128 -11.31 8.91 0.16
C SER A 128 -11.06 9.27 1.61
N ILE A 129 -12.01 10.00 2.19
CA ILE A 129 -12.05 10.38 3.61
C ILE A 129 -13.22 9.65 4.21
N VAL A 130 -13.01 9.02 5.37
CA VAL A 130 -14.05 8.32 6.12
C VAL A 130 -14.07 8.82 7.55
N GLU A 131 -15.19 9.42 7.96
CA GLU A 131 -15.43 9.84 9.33
C GLU A 131 -15.65 8.62 10.24
N LYS A 132 -15.02 8.59 11.41
CA LYS A 132 -15.05 7.50 12.37
C LYS A 132 -15.33 7.99 13.78
N TYR A 133 -15.96 7.13 14.55
CA TYR A 133 -16.26 7.33 15.95
C TYR A 133 -15.81 6.11 16.75
N THR A 134 -15.26 6.33 17.96
CA THR A 134 -14.87 5.26 18.87
C THR A 134 -14.94 5.74 20.31
N GLN A 135 -15.14 4.80 21.23
CA GLN A 135 -15.01 5.03 22.68
C GLN A 135 -13.64 4.62 23.22
N ASN A 136 -12.78 4.07 22.36
CA ASN A 136 -11.43 3.66 22.71
C ASN A 136 -10.44 4.75 22.26
N GLU A 137 -9.89 5.50 23.22
CA GLU A 137 -8.92 6.55 22.96
C GLU A 137 -7.66 6.07 22.22
N GLU A 138 -7.23 4.82 22.46
CA GLU A 138 -6.05 4.25 21.79
C GLU A 138 -6.24 4.08 20.27
N GLU A 139 -7.50 3.92 19.82
CA GLU A 139 -7.82 3.84 18.39
C GLU A 139 -7.70 5.19 17.68
N VAL A 140 -7.73 6.31 18.43
CA VAL A 140 -7.59 7.68 17.91
C VAL A 140 -6.12 8.08 17.90
N SER A 141 -5.25 7.21 17.40
CA SER A 141 -3.85 7.58 17.13
C SER A 141 -3.77 8.29 15.79
N THR A 142 -3.83 9.61 15.81
CA THR A 142 -3.74 10.48 14.63
C THR A 142 -2.31 10.96 14.41
N SER A 143 -1.95 11.19 13.16
CA SER A 143 -0.64 11.75 12.77
C SER A 143 -0.72 13.28 12.67
N GLU A 144 0.39 13.96 12.95
CA GLU A 144 0.51 15.37 12.59
C GLU A 144 0.33 15.55 11.08
N LEU A 145 -0.30 16.63 10.65
CA LEU A 145 -0.72 16.86 9.26
C LEU A 145 0.43 16.71 8.25
N GLU A 146 1.62 17.22 8.56
CA GLU A 146 2.79 17.11 7.67
C GLU A 146 3.30 15.66 7.52
N VAL A 147 3.22 14.86 8.60
CA VAL A 147 3.58 13.44 8.57
C VAL A 147 2.55 12.66 7.78
N ALA A 148 1.26 12.89 8.05
CA ALA A 148 0.16 12.28 7.32
C ALA A 148 0.25 12.60 5.81
N LYS A 149 0.53 13.86 5.45
CA LYS A 149 0.75 14.28 4.08
C LYS A 149 1.86 13.48 3.40
N THR A 150 3.04 13.42 4.02
CA THR A 150 4.20 12.70 3.48
C THR A 150 3.89 11.22 3.22
N ASN A 151 3.21 10.56 4.15
CA ASN A 151 2.87 9.13 4.04
C ASN A 151 1.86 8.87 2.92
N VAL A 152 0.85 9.73 2.79
CA VAL A 152 -0.16 9.62 1.72
C VAL A 152 0.48 9.90 0.35
N GLU A 153 1.32 10.93 0.21
CA GLU A 153 2.05 11.25 -1.01
C GLU A 153 2.93 10.08 -1.46
N GLN A 154 3.77 9.53 -0.57
CA GLN A 154 4.62 8.38 -0.89
C GLN A 154 3.82 7.16 -1.33
N THR A 155 2.66 6.93 -0.68
CA THR A 155 1.78 5.83 -1.05
C THR A 155 1.18 6.04 -2.42
N VAL A 156 0.73 7.26 -2.74
CA VAL A 156 0.18 7.63 -4.05
C VAL A 156 1.24 7.50 -5.13
N GLU A 157 2.44 8.05 -4.93
CA GLU A 157 3.56 7.94 -5.87
C GLU A 157 3.91 6.48 -6.18
N THR A 158 3.98 5.65 -5.13
CA THR A 158 4.24 4.20 -5.29
C THR A 158 3.15 3.53 -6.12
N LYS A 159 1.88 3.84 -5.87
CA LYS A 159 0.75 3.26 -6.62
C LYS A 159 0.71 3.73 -8.07
N VAL A 160 1.03 4.99 -8.31
CA VAL A 160 1.15 5.56 -9.67
C VAL A 160 2.24 4.82 -10.45
N GLU A 161 3.41 4.60 -9.84
CA GLU A 161 4.50 3.88 -10.51
C GLU A 161 4.15 2.41 -10.79
N GLU A 162 3.47 1.73 -9.84
CA GLU A 162 2.95 0.38 -10.04
C GLU A 162 1.98 0.31 -11.23
N ILE A 163 1.08 1.28 -11.37
CA ILE A 163 0.12 1.37 -12.48
C ILE A 163 0.85 1.59 -13.80
N LYS A 164 1.78 2.55 -13.88
CA LYS A 164 2.58 2.81 -15.07
C LYS A 164 3.39 1.59 -15.50
N GLN A 165 3.98 0.90 -14.54
CA GLN A 165 4.71 -0.34 -14.80
C GLN A 165 3.78 -1.43 -15.34
N GLN A 166 2.57 -1.56 -14.78
CA GLN A 166 1.60 -2.53 -15.26
C GLN A 166 1.09 -2.19 -16.67
N GLU A 167 0.78 -0.92 -16.93
CA GLU A 167 0.39 -0.45 -18.27
C GLU A 167 1.50 -0.69 -19.30
N TYR A 168 2.76 -0.42 -18.94
CA TYR A 168 3.92 -0.75 -19.77
C TYR A 168 3.99 -2.25 -20.08
N ILE A 169 3.88 -3.11 -19.05
CA ILE A 169 3.88 -4.56 -19.21
C ILE A 169 2.70 -4.99 -20.10
N ASP A 170 1.52 -4.41 -19.93
CA ASP A 170 0.34 -4.75 -20.72
C ASP A 170 0.45 -4.30 -22.17
N SER A 171 1.21 -3.25 -22.46
CA SER A 171 1.51 -2.77 -23.81
C SER A 171 2.52 -3.63 -24.56
N LEU A 172 3.32 -4.45 -23.85
CA LEU A 172 4.34 -5.28 -24.47
C LEU A 172 3.76 -6.36 -25.40
N PRO A 173 4.47 -6.70 -26.49
CA PRO A 173 4.09 -7.83 -27.32
C PRO A 173 3.95 -9.10 -26.50
N SER A 174 2.97 -9.91 -26.81
CA SER A 174 2.76 -11.19 -26.12
C SER A 174 2.55 -12.34 -27.11
N ILE A 175 3.04 -13.53 -26.71
CA ILE A 175 2.85 -14.79 -27.43
C ILE A 175 2.15 -15.74 -26.48
N ASN A 176 0.97 -16.23 -26.82
CA ASN A 176 0.18 -17.14 -25.97
C ASN A 176 0.05 -16.65 -24.52
N GLY A 177 -0.08 -15.33 -24.30
CA GLY A 177 -0.15 -14.71 -22.98
C GLY A 177 1.19 -14.51 -22.27
N ILE A 178 2.31 -14.90 -22.86
CA ILE A 178 3.65 -14.61 -22.35
C ILE A 178 4.10 -13.24 -22.86
N LYS A 179 4.33 -12.29 -21.95
CA LYS A 179 4.85 -10.95 -22.27
C LYS A 179 6.35 -11.01 -22.52
N LEU A 180 6.81 -10.46 -23.64
CA LEU A 180 8.22 -10.36 -23.98
C LEU A 180 8.73 -8.99 -23.54
N ALA A 181 9.19 -8.92 -22.29
CA ALA A 181 9.48 -7.66 -21.61
C ALA A 181 10.84 -7.05 -21.99
N VAL A 182 11.74 -7.81 -22.60
CA VAL A 182 13.13 -7.40 -22.80
C VAL A 182 13.65 -7.88 -24.13
N THR A 183 14.32 -6.97 -24.88
CA THR A 183 15.17 -7.33 -26.02
C THR A 183 16.46 -8.00 -25.50
N PRO A 184 16.80 -9.21 -25.95
CA PRO A 184 17.90 -9.97 -25.37
C PRO A 184 19.28 -9.32 -25.50
N ILE A 185 19.56 -8.66 -26.61
CA ILE A 185 20.75 -7.83 -26.84
C ILE A 185 20.43 -6.67 -27.77
N GLU A 186 21.18 -5.60 -27.67
CA GLU A 186 21.25 -4.58 -28.73
C GLU A 186 22.29 -4.95 -29.76
N GLY A 187 21.99 -4.74 -31.03
CA GLY A 187 22.93 -5.07 -32.09
C GLY A 187 22.34 -4.93 -33.50
N ARG A 188 23.17 -5.14 -34.49
CA ARG A 188 22.76 -5.11 -35.89
C ARG A 188 22.25 -6.48 -36.34
N ILE A 189 21.01 -6.56 -36.84
CA ILE A 189 20.48 -7.76 -37.47
C ILE A 189 21.32 -8.10 -38.70
N THR A 190 21.91 -9.27 -38.72
CA THR A 190 22.81 -9.74 -39.79
C THR A 190 22.17 -10.85 -40.64
N SER A 191 21.22 -11.60 -40.08
CA SER A 191 20.45 -12.58 -40.83
C SER A 191 19.06 -12.71 -40.25
N ARG A 192 18.04 -12.67 -41.08
CA ARG A 192 16.64 -12.75 -40.70
C ARG A 192 16.13 -14.19 -40.69
N TYR A 193 15.04 -14.43 -39.99
CA TYR A 193 14.27 -15.66 -40.06
C TYR A 193 13.83 -15.94 -41.50
N GLY A 194 13.75 -17.21 -41.89
CA GLY A 194 13.21 -17.65 -43.18
C GLY A 194 14.17 -17.46 -44.37
N VAL A 195 15.32 -16.77 -44.20
CA VAL A 195 16.26 -16.58 -45.35
C VAL A 195 17.04 -17.85 -45.64
N SER A 196 17.23 -18.11 -46.92
CA SER A 196 18.13 -19.14 -47.40
C SER A 196 19.43 -18.51 -47.91
N SER A 197 20.56 -19.19 -47.76
CA SER A 197 21.85 -18.72 -48.32
C SER A 197 22.61 -19.89 -48.92
N ARG A 198 23.62 -19.58 -49.76
CA ARG A 198 24.48 -20.61 -50.34
C ARG A 198 25.31 -21.38 -49.32
N ILE A 199 25.45 -20.84 -48.10
CA ILE A 199 26.21 -21.44 -47.00
C ILE A 199 25.29 -22.34 -46.13
N ARG A 200 24.01 -21.99 -46.03
CA ARG A 200 23.01 -22.75 -45.27
C ARG A 200 22.30 -23.77 -46.17
N LYS A 201 22.32 -25.04 -45.76
CA LYS A 201 21.61 -26.12 -46.47
C LYS A 201 20.08 -26.12 -46.15
N SER A 202 19.64 -25.33 -45.18
CA SER A 202 18.24 -25.20 -44.73
C SER A 202 17.88 -23.73 -44.52
N THR A 203 16.61 -23.45 -44.42
CA THR A 203 16.05 -22.15 -44.06
C THR A 203 16.53 -21.73 -42.66
N HIS A 204 16.79 -20.46 -42.45
CA HIS A 204 17.21 -19.89 -41.17
C HIS A 204 16.06 -19.95 -40.16
N THR A 205 16.30 -20.59 -39.01
CA THR A 205 15.29 -20.89 -38.01
C THR A 205 15.12 -19.80 -36.93
N GLY A 206 15.93 -18.75 -36.98
CA GLY A 206 15.93 -17.68 -35.99
C GLY A 206 16.39 -16.33 -36.55
N LEU A 207 16.80 -15.47 -35.68
CA LEU A 207 17.32 -14.12 -35.95
C LEU A 207 18.77 -14.02 -35.49
N ASP A 208 19.68 -13.60 -36.36
CA ASP A 208 21.08 -13.39 -36.01
C ASP A 208 21.32 -11.89 -35.72
N ILE A 209 21.78 -11.57 -34.51
CA ILE A 209 22.05 -10.22 -34.03
C ILE A 209 23.55 -10.13 -33.70
N ALA A 210 24.32 -9.37 -34.50
CA ALA A 210 25.76 -9.16 -34.28
C ALA A 210 26.01 -8.27 -33.07
N ALA A 211 26.86 -8.72 -32.17
CA ALA A 211 27.36 -7.98 -31.02
C ALA A 211 28.78 -8.44 -30.67
N VAL A 212 29.49 -7.66 -29.87
CA VAL A 212 30.83 -7.98 -29.40
C VAL A 212 30.84 -9.23 -28.55
N THR A 213 31.85 -10.10 -28.72
CA THR A 213 32.00 -11.28 -27.84
C THR A 213 32.05 -10.86 -26.37
N GLY A 214 31.24 -11.51 -25.54
CA GLY A 214 31.16 -11.22 -24.12
C GLY A 214 30.02 -10.25 -23.75
N THR A 215 29.32 -9.66 -24.74
CA THR A 215 28.09 -8.87 -24.46
C THR A 215 27.07 -9.74 -23.72
N ASP A 216 26.40 -9.13 -22.75
CA ASP A 216 25.36 -9.80 -21.96
C ASP A 216 24.15 -10.16 -22.82
N ILE A 217 23.70 -11.41 -22.68
CA ILE A 217 22.46 -11.90 -23.27
C ILE A 217 21.43 -12.03 -22.13
N LYS A 218 20.32 -11.29 -22.27
CA LYS A 218 19.22 -11.28 -21.30
C LYS A 218 18.10 -12.21 -21.76
N VAL A 219 17.44 -12.87 -20.80
CA VAL A 219 16.22 -13.62 -21.09
C VAL A 219 15.06 -12.68 -21.38
N VAL A 220 14.22 -12.98 -22.37
CA VAL A 220 13.15 -12.10 -22.87
C VAL A 220 11.90 -12.06 -21.99
N ALA A 221 11.66 -13.13 -21.21
CA ALA A 221 10.50 -13.31 -20.34
C ALA A 221 10.87 -14.20 -19.15
N ASP A 222 10.02 -14.21 -18.13
CA ASP A 222 10.11 -15.17 -17.01
C ASP A 222 10.05 -16.61 -17.55
N GLY A 223 10.76 -17.53 -16.91
CA GLY A 223 10.73 -18.94 -17.34
C GLY A 223 11.67 -19.86 -16.56
N THR A 224 11.75 -21.08 -17.04
CA THR A 224 12.65 -22.11 -16.51
C THR A 224 13.67 -22.52 -17.58
N VAL A 225 14.93 -22.54 -17.24
CA VAL A 225 15.99 -23.03 -18.14
C VAL A 225 15.82 -24.54 -18.31
N ILE A 226 15.55 -24.98 -19.53
CA ILE A 226 15.38 -26.42 -19.84
C ILE A 226 16.66 -27.05 -20.42
N LEU A 227 17.58 -26.21 -20.91
CA LEU A 227 18.90 -26.66 -21.40
C LEU A 227 19.92 -25.54 -21.26
N ALA A 228 21.13 -25.88 -20.82
CA ALA A 228 22.31 -25.04 -20.89
C ALA A 228 23.54 -25.94 -21.16
N SER A 229 23.79 -26.22 -22.42
CA SER A 229 24.91 -27.14 -22.83
C SER A 229 25.34 -26.88 -24.28
N TYR A 230 26.48 -27.46 -24.68
CA TYR A 230 26.88 -27.50 -26.08
C TYR A 230 25.95 -28.43 -26.90
N ASN A 231 25.43 -27.89 -28.02
CA ASN A 231 24.43 -28.61 -28.83
C ASN A 231 24.74 -28.48 -30.34
N GLY A 232 25.63 -29.28 -30.85
CA GLY A 232 25.93 -29.42 -32.27
C GLY A 232 26.17 -28.09 -33.01
N SER A 233 25.40 -27.80 -34.03
CA SER A 233 25.51 -26.60 -34.84
C SER A 233 25.19 -25.29 -34.05
N TYR A 234 24.39 -25.36 -33.00
CA TYR A 234 24.07 -24.21 -32.14
C TYR A 234 25.24 -23.80 -31.24
N GLY A 235 26.26 -24.64 -31.08
CA GLY A 235 27.34 -24.41 -30.14
C GLY A 235 26.83 -24.44 -28.69
N ASN A 236 27.31 -23.53 -27.86
CA ASN A 236 26.75 -23.34 -26.52
C ASN A 236 25.36 -22.72 -26.62
N LEU A 237 24.38 -23.41 -26.07
CA LEU A 237 22.97 -23.12 -26.21
C LEU A 237 22.28 -23.06 -24.85
N VAL A 238 21.56 -21.99 -24.59
CA VAL A 238 20.59 -21.89 -23.51
C VAL A 238 19.19 -21.94 -24.09
N LYS A 239 18.30 -22.78 -23.53
CA LYS A 239 16.88 -22.84 -23.85
C LYS A 239 16.08 -22.54 -22.60
N VAL A 240 15.08 -21.67 -22.74
CA VAL A 240 14.17 -21.29 -21.66
C VAL A 240 12.75 -21.62 -22.08
N ASP A 241 12.04 -22.33 -21.24
CA ASP A 241 10.59 -22.56 -21.33
C ASP A 241 9.86 -21.51 -20.52
N HIS A 242 8.98 -20.76 -21.19
CA HIS A 242 8.18 -19.67 -20.62
C HIS A 242 6.76 -20.11 -20.23
N GLY A 243 6.43 -21.40 -20.47
CA GLY A 243 5.08 -21.90 -20.32
C GLY A 243 4.22 -21.67 -21.58
N ASN A 244 2.99 -22.15 -21.54
CA ASN A 244 2.01 -22.03 -22.64
C ASN A 244 2.53 -22.43 -24.03
N GLY A 245 3.54 -23.33 -24.07
CA GLY A 245 4.20 -23.82 -25.29
C GLY A 245 5.20 -22.83 -25.91
N VAL A 246 5.60 -21.78 -25.19
CA VAL A 246 6.56 -20.77 -25.67
C VAL A 246 7.95 -21.08 -25.15
N GLU A 247 8.92 -21.25 -26.05
CA GLU A 247 10.34 -21.41 -25.73
C GLU A 247 11.18 -20.36 -26.45
N THR A 248 12.28 -19.93 -25.82
CA THR A 248 13.34 -19.14 -26.46
C THR A 248 14.69 -19.81 -26.38
N TRP A 249 15.45 -19.74 -27.45
CA TRP A 249 16.73 -20.38 -27.60
C TRP A 249 17.82 -19.34 -27.91
N TYR A 250 18.91 -19.40 -27.16
CA TYR A 250 20.02 -18.44 -27.22
C TYR A 250 21.29 -19.19 -27.55
N ALA A 251 21.71 -19.17 -28.83
CA ALA A 251 22.79 -19.96 -29.36
C ALA A 251 24.07 -19.19 -29.64
N HIS A 252 25.14 -19.90 -29.99
CA HIS A 252 26.51 -19.46 -30.29
C HIS A 252 27.21 -18.76 -29.12
N THR A 253 26.72 -18.95 -27.88
CA THR A 253 27.21 -18.22 -26.71
C THR A 253 28.68 -18.59 -26.38
N SER A 254 29.45 -17.60 -25.87
CA SER A 254 30.81 -17.87 -25.38
C SER A 254 30.81 -18.47 -23.99
N LYS A 255 29.80 -18.13 -23.17
CA LYS A 255 29.63 -18.58 -21.79
C LYS A 255 28.15 -18.63 -21.44
N MET A 256 27.72 -19.73 -20.87
CA MET A 256 26.42 -19.86 -20.21
C MET A 256 26.57 -19.50 -18.73
N LEU A 257 25.66 -18.73 -18.16
CA LEU A 257 25.70 -18.26 -16.79
C LEU A 257 24.64 -18.96 -15.91
N VAL A 258 23.81 -19.79 -16.53
CA VAL A 258 22.72 -20.54 -15.92
C VAL A 258 22.86 -22.04 -16.25
N LYS A 259 22.09 -22.87 -15.56
CA LYS A 259 22.01 -24.33 -15.78
C LYS A 259 20.55 -24.77 -15.90
N ALA A 260 20.32 -25.95 -16.47
CA ALA A 260 18.98 -26.53 -16.53
C ALA A 260 18.36 -26.66 -15.14
N GLY A 261 17.11 -26.28 -15.00
CA GLY A 261 16.35 -26.20 -13.77
C GLY A 261 16.35 -24.81 -13.08
N ASP A 262 17.22 -23.89 -13.51
CA ASP A 262 17.22 -22.53 -12.94
C ASP A 262 15.94 -21.79 -13.37
N ILE A 263 15.31 -21.05 -12.42
CA ILE A 263 14.22 -20.13 -12.67
C ILE A 263 14.83 -18.77 -12.98
N VAL A 264 14.40 -18.14 -14.07
CA VAL A 264 14.90 -16.84 -14.53
C VAL A 264 13.76 -15.84 -14.70
N LYS A 265 14.06 -14.57 -14.47
CA LYS A 265 13.16 -13.43 -14.66
C LYS A 265 13.54 -12.65 -15.90
N ALA A 266 12.55 -12.06 -16.57
CA ALA A 266 12.78 -11.16 -17.72
C ALA A 266 13.90 -10.16 -17.40
N GLY A 267 14.91 -10.08 -18.28
CA GLY A 267 16.08 -9.21 -18.08
C GLY A 267 17.28 -9.85 -17.37
N ASP A 268 17.14 -11.03 -16.75
CA ASP A 268 18.28 -11.72 -16.17
C ASP A 268 19.33 -12.07 -17.22
N VAL A 269 20.60 -11.88 -16.88
CA VAL A 269 21.71 -12.24 -17.77
C VAL A 269 21.95 -13.73 -17.70
N ILE A 270 21.64 -14.45 -18.80
CA ILE A 270 21.70 -15.91 -18.86
C ILE A 270 22.93 -16.43 -19.60
N ALA A 271 23.54 -15.62 -20.48
CA ALA A 271 24.70 -16.01 -21.26
C ALA A 271 25.51 -14.79 -21.75
N LYS A 272 26.61 -15.05 -22.44
CA LYS A 272 27.43 -14.05 -23.11
C LYS A 272 27.55 -14.35 -24.60
N VAL A 273 27.46 -13.32 -25.44
CA VAL A 273 27.64 -13.43 -26.91
C VAL A 273 28.97 -14.10 -27.24
N GLY A 274 28.97 -14.99 -28.24
CA GLY A 274 30.13 -15.70 -28.70
C GLY A 274 30.06 -16.03 -30.20
N SER A 275 30.81 -17.07 -30.60
CA SER A 275 30.85 -17.59 -31.96
C SER A 275 31.11 -19.11 -31.94
N THR A 276 30.47 -19.83 -30.99
CA THR A 276 30.63 -21.30 -30.86
C THR A 276 29.69 -22.04 -31.82
N GLY A 277 30.04 -23.31 -32.14
CA GLY A 277 29.26 -24.10 -33.09
C GLY A 277 29.46 -23.67 -34.54
N ASN A 278 28.38 -23.70 -35.34
CA ASN A 278 28.41 -23.32 -36.75
C ASN A 278 28.16 -21.80 -36.91
N SER A 279 29.14 -20.97 -36.63
CA SER A 279 29.07 -19.52 -36.63
C SER A 279 30.23 -18.92 -37.45
N THR A 280 29.94 -17.83 -38.19
CA THR A 280 30.95 -17.14 -39.00
C THR A 280 31.54 -15.90 -38.30
N GLY A 281 31.09 -15.55 -37.13
CA GLY A 281 31.56 -14.41 -36.33
C GLY A 281 30.66 -14.15 -35.12
N PRO A 282 31.06 -13.26 -34.19
CA PRO A 282 30.33 -13.04 -32.95
C PRO A 282 28.90 -12.52 -33.18
N HIS A 283 27.91 -13.28 -32.76
CA HIS A 283 26.50 -12.90 -32.80
C HIS A 283 25.68 -13.76 -31.80
N LEU A 284 24.47 -13.31 -31.47
CA LEU A 284 23.41 -14.13 -30.89
C LEU A 284 22.55 -14.69 -32.04
N HIS A 285 22.37 -16.01 -32.09
CA HIS A 285 21.28 -16.63 -32.85
C HIS A 285 20.12 -16.84 -31.88
N LEU A 286 19.04 -16.11 -32.10
CA LEU A 286 17.82 -16.14 -31.29
C LEU A 286 16.70 -16.90 -32.02
N GLU A 287 16.13 -17.90 -31.36
CA GLU A 287 14.88 -18.52 -31.83
C GLU A 287 13.74 -18.28 -30.83
N ILE A 288 12.54 -18.11 -31.37
CA ILE A 288 11.29 -18.23 -30.60
C ILE A 288 10.54 -19.41 -31.18
N ARG A 289 10.00 -20.26 -30.30
CA ARG A 289 9.22 -21.42 -30.69
C ARG A 289 7.87 -21.42 -29.98
N ILE A 290 6.82 -21.76 -30.71
CA ILE A 290 5.46 -21.93 -30.20
C ILE A 290 5.05 -23.37 -30.48
N ASN A 291 4.80 -24.16 -29.43
CA ASN A 291 4.49 -25.59 -29.52
C ASN A 291 5.50 -26.37 -30.37
N GLY A 292 6.78 -25.98 -30.30
CA GLY A 292 7.87 -26.57 -31.04
C GLY A 292 8.13 -26.00 -32.45
N GLU A 293 7.19 -25.23 -33.00
CA GLU A 293 7.31 -24.58 -34.32
C GLU A 293 8.05 -23.25 -34.21
N HIS A 294 8.95 -22.98 -35.20
CA HIS A 294 9.70 -21.75 -35.24
C HIS A 294 8.83 -20.58 -35.72
N VAL A 295 8.95 -19.41 -35.08
CA VAL A 295 8.35 -18.16 -35.53
C VAL A 295 9.43 -17.08 -35.69
N ASP A 296 9.14 -16.02 -36.46
CA ASP A 296 10.08 -14.92 -36.65
C ASP A 296 10.23 -14.09 -35.36
N PRO A 297 11.42 -14.10 -34.72
CA PRO A 297 11.61 -13.30 -33.51
C PRO A 297 11.48 -11.78 -33.75
N GLN A 298 11.65 -11.32 -34.99
CA GLN A 298 11.55 -9.91 -35.33
C GLN A 298 10.12 -9.40 -35.20
N ASP A 299 9.11 -10.23 -35.41
CA ASP A 299 7.70 -9.86 -35.26
C ASP A 299 7.34 -9.48 -33.82
N TYR A 300 8.14 -9.91 -32.84
CA TYR A 300 7.83 -9.76 -31.41
C TYR A 300 8.83 -8.87 -30.65
N LEU A 301 10.11 -8.82 -31.06
CA LEU A 301 11.17 -8.22 -30.26
C LEU A 301 11.94 -7.09 -30.92
N TYR A 302 11.94 -6.98 -32.24
CA TYR A 302 12.81 -6.03 -32.98
C TYR A 302 12.01 -5.25 -34.01
N ASN A 303 10.75 -5.01 -33.82
CA ASN A 303 9.83 -4.30 -34.71
C ASN A 303 9.84 -2.77 -34.54
N ASN A 304 10.99 -2.13 -34.24
CA ASN A 304 11.12 -0.68 -34.22
C ASN A 304 11.62 -0.15 -35.54
#